data_16df562763a7f795e7e6d0c667ccb364
#
_entry.id   16df562763a7f795e7e6d0c667ccb364
#
_cell.length_a   1.000
_cell.length_b   1.000
_cell.length_c   1.000
_cell.angle_alpha   90.00
_cell.angle_beta   90.00
_cell.angle_gamma   90.00
#
_symmetry.space_group_name_H-M   'P 1'
#
loop_
_entity.id
_entity.type
_entity.pdbx_description
1 polymer ?
#
loop_
_entity_poly.entity_id
_entity_poly.type
_entity_poly.pdbx_seq_one_letter_code
_entity_poly.pdbx_strand_id
1 'polypeptide(L)'
;MDFDLFVYATIGRRAELEAGRAGLRNDLYQRMLGELADLVRTADACGYAALGHPEHHLQVEGFEIANDPGLMSMYLGQFREQMKILTCGFVSTTHNPLRVAENIATLDHMHQGRFSVGLVRGYQARWVDNFKLFDEIGAVGPWNKNTHADDLNRRYFEEYVDIVYKALNNETFRHDGEFFTFPNIDQNPHVHDVYSTYGLGVDADMNITETGIAPRPFQSPHPKIYSGFTGSARTAGFWGRYGGKSIVLGGGADLLKAIWSAYDETAAQYGRTVVPGEQACWGGFMICAETDEAAQAQLKDAEWFFDNWSVPFGQPMARLLVGSPDTISAKIEAATKIVPINEVMLLIPQGIHGPDQINPSLELFAEKVMPRFS
;
A
#
# COMPACT_ATOMS: atom_id res chain seq x y z
N MET A 1 3.56 -2.81 -19.88
CA MET A 1 2.75 -3.04 -18.66
C MET A 1 3.69 -3.29 -17.50
N ASP A 2 3.49 -2.62 -16.37
CA ASP A 2 4.30 -2.82 -15.17
C ASP A 2 3.76 -4.00 -14.34
N PHE A 3 4.67 -4.76 -13.72
CA PHE A 3 4.33 -5.86 -12.82
C PHE A 3 4.95 -5.60 -11.46
N ASP A 4 4.09 -5.42 -10.47
CA ASP A 4 4.48 -5.15 -9.08
C ASP A 4 4.22 -6.38 -8.22
N LEU A 5 5.09 -6.62 -7.26
CA LEU A 5 4.93 -7.65 -6.26
C LEU A 5 4.34 -7.06 -4.97
N PHE A 6 3.64 -7.87 -4.20
CA PHE A 6 3.20 -7.54 -2.86
C PHE A 6 3.38 -8.72 -1.91
N VAL A 7 4.00 -8.47 -0.76
CA VAL A 7 4.24 -9.47 0.28
C VAL A 7 3.55 -9.08 1.57
N TYR A 8 3.12 -10.09 2.34
CA TYR A 8 2.49 -9.87 3.66
C TYR A 8 3.50 -9.86 4.82
N ALA A 9 4.77 -10.17 4.57
CA ALA A 9 5.81 -10.31 5.59
C ALA A 9 5.43 -11.31 6.69
N THR A 10 5.00 -12.52 6.31
CA THR A 10 4.69 -13.63 7.22
C THR A 10 5.97 -14.35 7.62
N ILE A 11 6.15 -14.67 8.90
CA ILE A 11 7.44 -15.14 9.42
C ILE A 11 7.60 -16.65 9.54
N GLY A 12 6.56 -17.42 9.31
CA GLY A 12 6.60 -18.88 9.48
C GLY A 12 6.03 -19.65 8.32
N ARG A 13 6.52 -20.89 8.15
CA ARG A 13 5.84 -21.92 7.37
C ARG A 13 4.60 -22.39 8.12
N ARG A 14 3.68 -23.03 7.43
CA ARG A 14 2.43 -23.52 8.03
C ARG A 14 2.63 -24.26 9.36
N ALA A 15 3.53 -25.23 9.41
CA ALA A 15 3.79 -26.01 10.64
C ALA A 15 4.29 -25.16 11.82
N GLU A 16 5.06 -24.11 11.54
CA GLU A 16 5.58 -23.19 12.57
C GLU A 16 4.48 -22.24 13.07
N LEU A 17 3.57 -21.83 12.19
CA LEU A 17 2.40 -21.02 12.55
C LEU A 17 1.37 -21.84 13.33
N GLU A 18 1.12 -23.09 12.94
CA GLU A 18 0.26 -24.04 13.66
C GLU A 18 0.79 -24.36 15.06
N ALA A 19 2.12 -24.34 15.26
CA ALA A 19 2.73 -24.47 16.59
C ALA A 19 2.45 -23.26 17.50
N GLY A 20 2.03 -22.15 16.93
CA GLY A 20 1.63 -20.92 17.63
C GLY A 20 2.81 -20.02 18.05
N ARG A 21 2.50 -18.75 18.26
CA ARG A 21 3.44 -17.71 18.74
C ARG A 21 4.67 -17.50 17.85
N ALA A 22 4.56 -17.77 16.57
CA ALA A 22 5.67 -17.62 15.63
C ALA A 22 6.25 -16.19 15.63
N GLY A 23 5.39 -15.17 15.86
CA GLY A 23 5.79 -13.76 15.96
C GLY A 23 6.76 -13.43 17.11
N LEU A 24 6.86 -14.28 18.12
CA LEU A 24 7.79 -14.12 19.23
C LEU A 24 9.13 -14.82 19.00
N ARG A 25 9.32 -15.50 17.88
CA ARG A 25 10.53 -16.24 17.56
C ARG A 25 11.51 -15.41 16.74
N ASN A 26 12.59 -14.98 17.38
CA ASN A 26 13.64 -14.17 16.76
C ASN A 26 14.31 -14.87 15.58
N ASP A 27 14.50 -16.20 15.65
CA ASP A 27 15.09 -17.00 14.57
C ASP A 27 14.22 -16.98 13.31
N LEU A 28 12.90 -17.08 13.45
CA LEU A 28 11.98 -17.00 12.34
C LEU A 28 11.93 -15.57 11.75
N TYR A 29 11.99 -14.55 12.59
CA TYR A 29 12.04 -13.16 12.13
C TYR A 29 13.32 -12.88 11.32
N GLN A 30 14.47 -13.33 11.79
CA GLN A 30 15.74 -13.21 11.05
C GLN A 30 15.71 -13.97 9.72
N ARG A 31 15.13 -15.18 9.72
CA ARG A 31 14.91 -15.93 8.48
C ARG A 31 14.03 -15.15 7.49
N MET A 32 12.90 -14.63 7.94
CA MET A 32 12.01 -13.82 7.09
C MET A 32 12.74 -12.63 6.47
N LEU A 33 13.54 -11.89 7.25
CA LEU A 33 14.33 -10.78 6.71
C LEU A 33 15.29 -11.24 5.61
N GLY A 34 15.98 -12.36 5.81
CA GLY A 34 16.87 -12.95 4.79
C GLY A 34 16.10 -13.36 3.53
N GLU A 35 14.96 -14.04 3.68
CA GLU A 35 14.11 -14.48 2.57
C GLU A 35 13.51 -13.28 1.79
N LEU A 36 13.14 -12.21 2.47
CA LEU A 36 12.68 -10.96 1.82
C LEU A 36 13.82 -10.28 1.04
N ALA A 37 15.04 -10.28 1.59
CA ALA A 37 16.21 -9.75 0.89
C ALA A 37 16.50 -10.53 -0.40
N ASP A 38 16.41 -11.86 -0.37
CA ASP A 38 16.59 -12.72 -1.53
C ASP A 38 15.48 -12.52 -2.56
N LEU A 39 14.22 -12.40 -2.10
CA LEU A 39 13.08 -12.11 -2.97
C LEU A 39 13.26 -10.75 -3.69
N VAL A 40 13.72 -9.71 -2.99
CA VAL A 40 14.01 -8.40 -3.61
C VAL A 40 15.06 -8.52 -4.70
N ARG A 41 16.18 -9.23 -4.44
CA ARG A 41 17.24 -9.44 -5.44
C ARG A 41 16.73 -10.18 -6.67
N THR A 42 15.98 -11.26 -6.46
CA THR A 42 15.39 -12.05 -7.55
C THR A 42 14.41 -11.20 -8.36
N ALA A 43 13.52 -10.50 -7.70
CA ALA A 43 12.52 -9.67 -8.35
C ALA A 43 13.15 -8.52 -9.16
N ASP A 44 14.15 -7.83 -8.61
CA ASP A 44 14.87 -6.76 -9.30
C ASP A 44 15.61 -7.28 -10.53
N ALA A 45 16.31 -8.42 -10.40
CA ALA A 45 17.01 -9.08 -11.51
C ALA A 45 16.02 -9.54 -12.61
N CYS A 46 14.82 -9.94 -12.25
CA CYS A 46 13.76 -10.34 -13.18
C CYS A 46 13.02 -9.15 -13.83
N GLY A 47 13.26 -7.91 -13.40
CA GLY A 47 12.67 -6.72 -13.99
C GLY A 47 11.25 -6.39 -13.48
N TYR A 48 10.86 -6.84 -12.29
CA TYR A 48 9.64 -6.38 -11.64
C TYR A 48 9.75 -4.87 -11.31
N ALA A 49 8.65 -4.13 -11.46
CA ALA A 49 8.68 -2.68 -11.34
C ALA A 49 8.70 -2.19 -9.89
N ALA A 50 8.00 -2.88 -8.97
CA ALA A 50 8.00 -2.56 -7.55
C ALA A 50 7.80 -3.80 -6.67
N LEU A 51 8.23 -3.68 -5.39
CA LEU A 51 7.82 -4.58 -4.30
C LEU A 51 7.07 -3.80 -3.23
N GLY A 52 5.83 -4.20 -2.98
CA GLY A 52 4.96 -3.64 -1.96
C GLY A 52 4.96 -4.46 -0.67
N HIS A 53 4.76 -3.78 0.47
CA HIS A 53 4.53 -4.40 1.77
C HIS A 53 3.54 -3.56 2.61
N PRO A 54 2.78 -4.18 3.54
CA PRO A 54 1.77 -3.51 4.37
C PRO A 54 2.37 -2.84 5.61
N GLU A 55 1.47 -2.29 6.44
CA GLU A 55 1.69 -1.97 7.85
C GLU A 55 0.71 -2.77 8.72
N HIS A 56 1.24 -3.64 9.58
CA HIS A 56 0.47 -4.41 10.55
C HIS A 56 1.25 -4.55 11.86
N HIS A 57 0.56 -4.50 12.99
CA HIS A 57 1.19 -4.45 14.30
C HIS A 57 0.70 -5.55 15.24
N LEU A 58 1.52 -5.84 16.28
CA LEU A 58 1.17 -6.70 17.42
C LEU A 58 0.82 -8.14 17.01
N GLN A 59 1.38 -8.64 15.91
CA GLN A 59 1.09 -9.94 15.32
C GLN A 59 1.93 -11.04 15.95
N VAL A 60 1.64 -11.37 17.21
CA VAL A 60 2.37 -12.44 17.95
C VAL A 60 2.18 -13.83 17.35
N GLU A 61 1.18 -14.01 16.51
CA GLU A 61 0.91 -15.23 15.75
C GLU A 61 1.97 -15.49 14.67
N GLY A 62 2.54 -14.44 14.10
CA GLY A 62 3.53 -14.52 13.03
C GLY A 62 3.02 -14.22 11.63
N PHE A 63 1.72 -13.91 11.49
CA PHE A 63 1.14 -13.47 10.22
C PHE A 63 1.35 -11.96 10.02
N GLU A 64 1.72 -11.55 8.80
CA GLU A 64 1.74 -10.14 8.40
C GLU A 64 2.57 -9.22 9.34
N ILE A 65 3.83 -9.56 9.58
CA ILE A 65 4.70 -8.76 10.46
C ILE A 65 5.47 -7.71 9.66
N ALA A 66 4.87 -6.54 9.50
CA ALA A 66 5.49 -5.35 8.93
C ALA A 66 5.05 -4.14 9.74
N ASN A 67 5.65 -3.96 10.92
CA ASN A 67 5.18 -3.02 11.94
C ASN A 67 5.65 -1.57 11.75
N ASP A 68 6.61 -1.33 10.89
CA ASP A 68 7.04 0.02 10.53
C ASP A 68 7.31 0.08 9.02
N PRO A 69 6.44 0.76 8.26
CA PRO A 69 6.57 0.81 6.81
C PRO A 69 7.84 1.54 6.35
N GLY A 70 8.31 2.54 7.07
CA GLY A 70 9.53 3.25 6.74
C GLY A 70 10.79 2.40 6.96
N LEU A 71 10.92 1.75 8.12
CA LEU A 71 12.06 0.89 8.43
C LEU A 71 12.11 -0.33 7.49
N MET A 72 10.98 -0.99 7.24
CA MET A 72 10.91 -2.12 6.32
C MET A 72 11.28 -1.69 4.90
N SER A 73 10.76 -0.55 4.42
CA SER A 73 11.10 0.01 3.12
C SER A 73 12.61 0.26 2.99
N MET A 74 13.23 0.87 4.00
CA MET A 74 14.67 1.12 4.03
C MET A 74 15.49 -0.18 4.04
N TYR A 75 15.03 -1.19 4.78
CA TYR A 75 15.69 -2.49 4.78
C TYR A 75 15.63 -3.15 3.39
N LEU A 76 14.45 -3.24 2.80
CA LEU A 76 14.26 -3.86 1.48
C LEU A 76 15.00 -3.09 0.36
N GLY A 77 15.00 -1.77 0.44
CA GLY A 77 15.64 -0.90 -0.54
C GLY A 77 17.15 -1.09 -0.70
N GLN A 78 17.82 -1.75 0.27
CA GLN A 78 19.26 -2.04 0.21
C GLN A 78 19.61 -3.19 -0.76
N PHE A 79 18.63 -4.01 -1.14
CA PHE A 79 18.87 -5.23 -1.90
C PHE A 79 18.48 -5.14 -3.38
N ARG A 80 18.05 -3.97 -3.83
CA ARG A 80 17.63 -3.69 -5.21
C ARG A 80 18.51 -2.64 -5.87
N GLU A 81 18.53 -2.63 -7.20
CA GLU A 81 19.20 -1.60 -8.01
C GLU A 81 18.19 -0.67 -8.69
N GLN A 82 17.17 -1.22 -9.35
CA GLN A 82 16.22 -0.48 -10.18
C GLN A 82 14.78 -0.48 -9.63
N MET A 83 14.34 -1.60 -9.06
CA MET A 83 12.98 -1.80 -8.61
C MET A 83 12.57 -0.74 -7.56
N LYS A 84 11.32 -0.28 -7.60
CA LYS A 84 10.75 0.59 -6.56
C LYS A 84 10.37 -0.18 -5.31
N ILE A 85 10.39 0.48 -4.17
CA ILE A 85 9.74 -0.01 -2.95
C ILE A 85 8.42 0.75 -2.77
N LEU A 86 7.34 0.00 -2.53
CA LEU A 86 6.00 0.52 -2.25
C LEU A 86 5.62 0.20 -0.81
N THR A 87 5.52 1.21 0.04
CA THR A 87 4.84 1.03 1.33
C THR A 87 3.33 1.10 1.09
N CYS A 88 2.60 0.00 1.24
CA CYS A 88 1.14 0.02 1.04
C CYS A 88 0.42 -0.59 2.26
N GLY A 89 0.32 0.25 3.27
CA GLY A 89 0.60 1.68 3.34
C GLY A 89 0.65 2.17 4.76
N PHE A 90 0.85 3.45 4.87
CA PHE A 90 0.68 4.11 6.16
C PHE A 90 -0.79 4.10 6.58
N VAL A 91 -1.03 3.62 7.79
CA VAL A 91 -2.39 3.52 8.34
C VAL A 91 -2.79 4.82 9.01
N SER A 92 -3.79 5.51 8.47
CA SER A 92 -4.18 6.86 8.88
C SER A 92 -4.53 6.98 10.36
N THR A 93 -5.09 5.94 10.96
CA THR A 93 -5.51 5.97 12.36
C THR A 93 -4.35 5.89 13.36
N THR A 94 -3.16 5.50 12.92
CA THR A 94 -1.99 5.26 13.79
C THR A 94 -0.90 6.32 13.66
N HIS A 95 -1.02 7.22 12.68
CA HIS A 95 -0.01 8.21 12.37
C HIS A 95 -0.59 9.62 12.22
N ASN A 96 0.14 10.64 12.68
CA ASN A 96 -0.16 12.02 12.36
C ASN A 96 0.11 12.32 10.87
N PRO A 97 -0.80 12.99 10.13
CA PRO A 97 -0.66 13.22 8.68
C PRO A 97 0.56 14.06 8.30
N LEU A 98 0.95 15.05 9.11
CA LEU A 98 2.19 15.82 8.86
C LEU A 98 3.43 14.92 8.99
N ARG A 99 3.44 14.06 10.02
CA ARG A 99 4.54 13.14 10.23
C ARG A 99 4.68 12.14 9.08
N VAL A 100 3.56 11.67 8.55
CA VAL A 100 3.58 10.79 7.36
C VAL A 100 4.06 11.54 6.11
N ALA A 101 3.65 12.77 5.91
CA ALA A 101 4.14 13.57 4.78
C ALA A 101 5.66 13.80 4.86
N GLU A 102 6.22 14.08 6.04
CA GLU A 102 7.68 14.15 6.25
C GLU A 102 8.36 12.80 5.97
N ASN A 103 7.80 11.70 6.47
CA ASN A 103 8.33 10.35 6.22
C ASN A 103 8.33 10.03 4.71
N ILE A 104 7.24 10.33 4.00
CA ILE A 104 7.14 10.12 2.55
C ILE A 104 8.24 10.89 1.82
N ALA A 105 8.41 12.18 2.11
CA ALA A 105 9.44 13.00 1.48
C ALA A 105 10.86 12.50 1.80
N THR A 106 11.12 12.13 3.06
CA THR A 106 12.41 11.60 3.51
C THR A 106 12.74 10.26 2.84
N LEU A 107 11.80 9.33 2.81
CA LEU A 107 11.96 8.02 2.15
C LEU A 107 12.17 8.18 0.65
N ASP A 108 11.49 9.13 0.01
CA ASP A 108 11.65 9.42 -1.40
C ASP A 108 13.09 9.86 -1.73
N HIS A 109 13.70 10.72 -0.91
CA HIS A 109 15.11 11.07 -1.01
C HIS A 109 16.03 9.87 -0.78
N MET A 110 15.81 9.11 0.28
CA MET A 110 16.64 7.95 0.64
C MET A 110 16.60 6.86 -0.44
N HIS A 111 15.47 6.69 -1.09
CA HIS A 111 15.29 5.80 -2.23
C HIS A 111 15.66 6.43 -3.59
N GLN A 112 16.06 7.69 -3.61
CA GLN A 112 16.44 8.42 -4.83
C GLN A 112 15.35 8.36 -5.92
N GLY A 113 14.09 8.60 -5.52
CA GLY A 113 12.92 8.58 -6.41
C GLY A 113 12.39 7.19 -6.77
N ARG A 114 12.98 6.11 -6.27
CA ARG A 114 12.48 4.75 -6.44
C ARG A 114 11.58 4.31 -5.28
N PHE A 115 10.61 5.16 -4.98
CA PHE A 115 9.67 5.01 -3.87
C PHE A 115 8.25 5.31 -4.32
N SER A 116 7.31 4.56 -3.77
CA SER A 116 5.87 4.78 -3.88
C SER A 116 5.21 4.52 -2.53
N VAL A 117 4.03 5.09 -2.29
CA VAL A 117 3.39 5.01 -0.99
C VAL A 117 1.90 4.72 -1.11
N GLY A 118 1.37 3.92 -0.21
CA GLY A 118 -0.06 3.71 -0.01
C GLY A 118 -0.56 4.39 1.27
N LEU A 119 -1.81 4.85 1.25
CA LEU A 119 -2.51 5.34 2.42
C LEU A 119 -3.74 4.47 2.66
N VAL A 120 -3.94 4.02 3.90
CA VAL A 120 -4.98 3.04 4.26
C VAL A 120 -5.70 3.41 5.55
N ARG A 121 -6.93 2.87 5.73
CA ARG A 121 -7.83 3.24 6.84
C ARG A 121 -7.57 2.49 8.15
N GLY A 122 -7.02 1.27 8.09
CA GLY A 122 -6.88 0.37 9.23
C GLY A 122 -8.13 -0.47 9.55
N TYR A 123 -7.95 -1.79 9.64
CA TYR A 123 -9.06 -2.74 9.77
C TYR A 123 -8.97 -3.69 10.98
N GLN A 124 -7.83 -3.75 11.66
CA GLN A 124 -7.65 -4.62 12.82
C GLN A 124 -7.73 -3.82 14.12
N ALA A 125 -8.76 -4.07 14.93
CA ALA A 125 -8.99 -3.36 16.19
C ALA A 125 -7.82 -3.52 17.17
N ARG A 126 -7.17 -4.70 17.20
CA ARG A 126 -6.04 -4.99 18.11
C ARG A 126 -4.98 -3.88 18.14
N TRP A 127 -4.62 -3.34 16.98
CA TRP A 127 -3.59 -2.31 16.91
C TRP A 127 -4.14 -0.91 16.60
N VAL A 128 -5.23 -0.80 15.82
CA VAL A 128 -5.89 0.49 15.59
C VAL A 128 -6.31 1.12 16.92
N ASP A 129 -6.97 0.37 17.79
CA ASP A 129 -7.47 0.89 19.06
C ASP A 129 -6.34 1.19 20.08
N ASN A 130 -5.16 0.57 19.91
CA ASN A 130 -3.99 0.87 20.73
C ASN A 130 -3.20 2.11 20.25
N PHE A 131 -3.25 2.44 18.95
CA PHE A 131 -2.43 3.50 18.37
C PHE A 131 -3.23 4.70 17.87
N LYS A 132 -4.56 4.65 17.88
CA LYS A 132 -5.43 5.71 17.35
C LYS A 132 -5.13 7.07 18.01
N LEU A 133 -5.21 8.12 17.20
CA LEU A 133 -4.98 9.49 17.63
C LEU A 133 -6.24 10.15 18.23
N PHE A 134 -7.43 9.61 17.94
CA PHE A 134 -8.72 10.11 18.40
C PHE A 134 -9.55 8.94 18.93
N ASP A 135 -10.13 9.12 20.10
CA ASP A 135 -10.86 8.04 20.82
C ASP A 135 -12.04 7.50 20.02
N GLU A 136 -12.73 8.37 19.27
CA GLU A 136 -13.89 8.03 18.45
C GLU A 136 -13.54 7.31 17.14
N ILE A 137 -12.28 7.34 16.70
CA ILE A 137 -11.85 6.70 15.45
C ILE A 137 -11.39 5.29 15.74
N GLY A 138 -12.12 4.31 15.26
CA GLY A 138 -11.83 2.88 15.44
C GLY A 138 -11.54 2.15 14.13
N ALA A 139 -11.19 0.88 14.24
CA ALA A 139 -11.01 -0.01 13.12
C ALA A 139 -12.31 -0.23 12.33
N VAL A 140 -12.19 -0.36 11.01
CA VAL A 140 -13.32 -0.60 10.11
C VAL A 140 -13.11 -1.84 9.27
N GLY A 141 -14.18 -2.64 9.16
CA GLY A 141 -14.15 -3.88 8.40
C GLY A 141 -15.56 -4.32 8.01
N PRO A 142 -15.73 -5.53 7.47
CA PRO A 142 -17.04 -6.03 7.06
C PRO A 142 -18.09 -6.01 8.17
N TRP A 143 -17.67 -6.17 9.43
CA TRP A 143 -18.57 -6.23 10.60
C TRP A 143 -19.25 -4.90 10.95
N ASN A 144 -18.69 -3.77 10.55
CA ASN A 144 -19.25 -2.45 10.81
C ASN A 144 -19.39 -1.58 9.55
N LYS A 145 -19.39 -2.20 8.39
CA LYS A 145 -19.56 -1.52 7.10
C LYS A 145 -20.92 -0.80 7.04
N ASN A 146 -20.93 0.41 6.52
CA ASN A 146 -22.10 1.30 6.40
C ASN A 146 -22.72 1.70 7.76
N THR A 147 -21.99 1.62 8.84
CA THR A 147 -22.38 2.16 10.15
C THR A 147 -21.88 3.58 10.34
N HIS A 148 -22.30 4.24 11.42
CA HIS A 148 -21.76 5.55 11.82
C HIS A 148 -20.22 5.50 12.02
N ALA A 149 -19.70 4.43 12.60
CA ALA A 149 -18.25 4.24 12.79
C ALA A 149 -17.48 4.15 11.45
N ASP A 150 -18.06 3.45 10.46
CA ASP A 150 -17.46 3.40 9.10
C ASP A 150 -17.48 4.78 8.43
N ASP A 151 -18.55 5.54 8.56
CA ASP A 151 -18.66 6.89 7.99
C ASP A 151 -17.70 7.86 8.68
N LEU A 152 -17.63 7.84 10.01
CA LEU A 152 -16.70 8.66 10.78
C LEU A 152 -15.25 8.40 10.42
N ASN A 153 -14.82 7.12 10.41
CA ASN A 153 -13.47 6.75 10.00
C ASN A 153 -13.19 7.13 8.52
N ARG A 154 -14.21 7.11 7.66
CA ARG A 154 -14.06 7.56 6.27
C ARG A 154 -13.79 9.06 6.18
N ARG A 155 -14.56 9.90 6.85
CA ARG A 155 -14.34 11.37 6.87
C ARG A 155 -12.97 11.70 7.43
N TYR A 156 -12.58 11.02 8.52
CA TYR A 156 -11.23 11.12 9.08
C TYR A 156 -10.15 10.77 8.05
N PHE A 157 -10.29 9.66 7.36
CA PHE A 157 -9.33 9.24 6.33
C PHE A 157 -9.26 10.20 5.15
N GLU A 158 -10.41 10.70 4.70
CA GLU A 158 -10.49 11.66 3.59
C GLU A 158 -9.81 12.99 3.95
N GLU A 159 -10.00 13.50 5.17
CA GLU A 159 -9.30 14.68 5.68
C GLU A 159 -7.80 14.42 5.85
N TYR A 160 -7.43 13.26 6.39
CA TYR A 160 -6.03 12.84 6.51
C TYR A 160 -5.30 12.86 5.17
N VAL A 161 -5.90 12.28 4.13
CA VAL A 161 -5.34 12.28 2.77
C VAL A 161 -5.21 13.70 2.23
N ASP A 162 -6.21 14.56 2.44
CA ASP A 162 -6.17 15.96 2.01
C ASP A 162 -4.97 16.70 2.61
N ILE A 163 -4.70 16.48 3.92
CA ILE A 163 -3.56 17.09 4.61
C ILE A 163 -2.23 16.58 4.03
N VAL A 164 -2.10 15.26 3.82
CA VAL A 164 -0.88 14.69 3.22
C VAL A 164 -0.62 15.30 1.83
N TYR A 165 -1.66 15.40 0.99
CA TYR A 165 -1.52 16.03 -0.33
C TYR A 165 -1.17 17.51 -0.23
N LYS A 166 -1.79 18.28 0.69
CA LYS A 166 -1.42 19.68 0.93
C LYS A 166 0.05 19.81 1.33
N ALA A 167 0.50 19.00 2.28
CA ALA A 167 1.87 19.00 2.77
C ALA A 167 2.89 18.66 1.68
N LEU A 168 2.59 17.68 0.83
CA LEU A 168 3.49 17.25 -0.25
C LEU A 168 3.53 18.25 -1.43
N ASN A 169 2.48 19.02 -1.66
CA ASN A 169 2.37 19.86 -2.86
C ASN A 169 2.59 21.36 -2.62
N ASN A 170 2.54 21.84 -1.37
CA ASN A 170 2.71 23.27 -1.05
C ASN A 170 3.99 23.48 -0.22
N GLU A 171 4.61 24.63 -0.33
CA GLU A 171 5.73 25.03 0.53
C GLU A 171 5.26 25.19 1.97
N THR A 172 4.14 25.89 2.14
CA THR A 172 3.40 26.01 3.40
C THR A 172 1.90 25.93 3.12
N PHE A 173 1.11 25.61 4.14
CA PHE A 173 -0.34 25.54 4.04
C PHE A 173 -0.99 25.72 5.41
N ARG A 174 -2.28 26.08 5.37
CA ARG A 174 -3.18 26.04 6.51
C ARG A 174 -4.25 24.98 6.31
N HIS A 175 -4.61 24.31 7.37
CA HIS A 175 -5.73 23.37 7.42
C HIS A 175 -6.57 23.61 8.66
N ASP A 176 -7.87 23.70 8.47
CA ASP A 176 -8.87 23.83 9.54
C ASP A 176 -10.02 22.88 9.18
N GLY A 177 -9.97 21.69 9.72
CA GLY A 177 -10.85 20.58 9.38
C GLY A 177 -11.68 20.08 10.56
N GLU A 178 -12.36 18.95 10.36
CA GLU A 178 -13.18 18.31 11.39
C GLU A 178 -12.31 17.67 12.48
N PHE A 179 -11.17 17.10 12.11
CA PHE A 179 -10.28 16.34 13.01
C PHE A 179 -8.96 17.05 13.27
N PHE A 180 -8.46 17.82 12.32
CA PHE A 180 -7.13 18.43 12.42
C PHE A 180 -7.19 19.93 12.15
N THR A 181 -6.40 20.67 12.93
CA THR A 181 -6.10 22.09 12.66
C THR A 181 -4.59 22.28 12.59
N PHE A 182 -4.09 22.81 11.48
CA PHE A 182 -2.66 23.11 11.28
C PHE A 182 -2.49 24.53 10.70
N PRO A 183 -1.60 25.38 11.28
CA PRO A 183 -0.92 25.14 12.56
C PRO A 183 -1.91 25.06 13.71
N ASN A 184 -1.54 24.33 14.79
CA ASN A 184 -2.33 24.34 16.03
C ASN A 184 -2.11 25.69 16.72
N ILE A 185 -3.10 26.57 16.65
CA ILE A 185 -3.03 27.96 17.13
C ILE A 185 -3.13 28.10 18.65
N ASP A 186 -3.52 27.04 19.38
CA ASP A 186 -3.58 27.06 20.84
C ASP A 186 -2.21 26.94 21.49
N GLN A 187 -1.18 26.72 20.69
CA GLN A 187 0.20 26.68 21.19
C GLN A 187 0.72 28.11 21.39
N ASN A 188 1.22 28.37 22.58
CA ASN A 188 1.87 29.64 22.90
C ASN A 188 3.05 29.87 21.95
N PRO A 189 3.01 30.91 21.11
CA PRO A 189 3.99 31.13 20.08
C PRO A 189 5.28 31.69 20.66
N HIS A 190 6.17 30.84 21.17
CA HIS A 190 7.58 31.21 21.28
C HIS A 190 8.18 31.15 19.88
N VAL A 191 7.77 32.07 19.03
CA VAL A 191 8.30 32.17 17.66
C VAL A 191 9.65 32.82 17.71
N HIS A 192 10.69 32.11 17.31
CA HIS A 192 12.04 32.63 17.22
C HIS A 192 12.23 33.37 15.89
N ASP A 193 12.96 34.48 15.88
CA ASP A 193 13.24 35.31 14.69
C ASP A 193 13.76 34.51 13.48
N VAL A 194 14.39 33.36 13.73
CA VAL A 194 14.86 32.48 12.66
C VAL A 194 13.71 32.01 11.74
N TYR A 195 12.49 31.86 12.26
CA TYR A 195 11.35 31.42 11.46
C TYR A 195 10.88 32.47 10.44
N SER A 196 10.91 33.76 10.82
CA SER A 196 10.59 34.85 9.88
C SER A 196 11.76 35.21 8.98
N THR A 197 13.01 35.07 9.45
CA THR A 197 14.20 35.46 8.70
C THR A 197 14.58 34.44 7.62
N TYR A 198 14.44 33.13 7.90
CA TYR A 198 14.93 32.05 7.04
C TYR A 198 13.84 31.04 6.67
N GLY A 199 12.64 31.18 7.20
CA GLY A 199 11.52 30.27 6.99
C GLY A 199 10.33 30.94 6.33
N LEU A 200 9.19 30.25 6.37
CA LEU A 200 7.90 30.69 5.87
C LEU A 200 6.81 30.37 6.90
N GLY A 201 5.62 30.93 6.70
CA GLY A 201 4.43 30.63 7.54
C GLY A 201 4.39 31.41 8.84
N VAL A 202 5.10 32.55 8.94
CA VAL A 202 5.06 33.48 10.07
C VAL A 202 4.69 34.87 9.53
N ASP A 203 3.73 35.54 10.18
CA ASP A 203 3.30 36.90 9.82
C ASP A 203 4.22 37.99 10.42
N ALA A 204 3.90 39.23 10.13
CA ALA A 204 4.67 40.40 10.60
C ALA A 204 4.63 40.58 12.14
N ASP A 205 3.59 40.03 12.78
CA ASP A 205 3.41 40.06 14.23
C ASP A 205 4.01 38.84 14.92
N MET A 206 4.79 38.04 14.20
CA MET A 206 5.45 36.81 14.67
C MET A 206 4.50 35.68 15.06
N ASN A 207 3.30 35.64 14.48
CA ASN A 207 2.42 34.49 14.66
C ASN A 207 2.69 33.43 13.58
N ILE A 208 2.66 32.16 13.97
CA ILE A 208 2.68 31.04 13.02
C ILE A 208 1.31 30.94 12.38
N THR A 209 1.23 31.20 11.08
CA THR A 209 -0.01 31.23 10.29
C THR A 209 -0.16 30.05 9.35
N GLU A 210 0.96 29.44 8.97
CA GLU A 210 1.01 28.27 8.09
C GLU A 210 2.08 27.28 8.57
N THR A 211 1.97 26.05 8.11
CA THR A 211 2.96 25.00 8.35
C THR A 211 3.41 24.35 7.04
N GLY A 212 4.61 23.82 7.00
CA GLY A 212 5.15 23.08 5.86
C GLY A 212 6.02 21.93 6.33
N ILE A 213 6.39 21.07 5.41
CA ILE A 213 7.30 19.94 5.67
C ILE A 213 8.69 20.17 5.04
N ALA A 214 9.71 19.60 5.66
CA ALA A 214 11.06 19.55 5.15
C ALA A 214 11.65 18.15 5.37
N PRO A 215 12.31 17.54 4.34
CA PRO A 215 12.49 18.09 2.99
C PRO A 215 11.19 18.11 2.16
N ARG A 216 11.24 18.71 0.97
CA ARG A 216 10.25 18.51 -0.08
C ARG A 216 10.49 17.15 -0.73
N PRO A 217 9.47 16.50 -1.37
CA PRO A 217 9.69 15.25 -2.09
C PRO A 217 10.80 15.34 -3.14
N PHE A 218 11.53 14.25 -3.33
CA PHE A 218 12.53 14.13 -4.40
C PHE A 218 11.88 14.05 -5.78
N GLN A 219 10.79 13.30 -5.89
CA GLN A 219 9.96 13.21 -7.09
C GLN A 219 9.04 14.43 -7.22
N SER A 220 8.76 14.87 -8.44
CA SER A 220 7.86 15.98 -8.71
C SER A 220 6.56 15.50 -9.34
N PRO A 221 5.39 15.86 -8.80
CA PRO A 221 5.19 16.70 -7.60
C PRO A 221 5.44 15.95 -6.29
N HIS A 222 5.33 14.63 -6.28
CA HIS A 222 5.52 13.73 -5.13
C HIS A 222 5.59 12.27 -5.62
N PRO A 223 6.02 11.28 -4.79
CA PRO A 223 5.93 9.86 -5.10
C PRO A 223 4.52 9.46 -5.50
N LYS A 224 4.39 8.45 -6.36
CA LYS A 224 3.08 7.88 -6.71
C LYS A 224 2.37 7.39 -5.45
N ILE A 225 1.11 7.81 -5.28
CA ILE A 225 0.30 7.47 -4.11
C ILE A 225 -0.76 6.44 -4.50
N TYR A 226 -0.87 5.38 -3.70
CA TYR A 226 -1.84 4.31 -3.87
C TYR A 226 -2.90 4.33 -2.77
N SER A 227 -4.11 3.93 -3.11
CA SER A 227 -5.04 3.45 -2.10
C SER A 227 -4.73 2.01 -1.75
N GLY A 228 -4.94 1.61 -0.52
CA GLY A 228 -5.04 0.19 -0.19
C GLY A 228 -6.13 -0.51 -1.01
N PHE A 229 -6.30 -1.80 -0.80
CA PHE A 229 -7.19 -2.64 -1.61
C PHE A 229 -8.60 -2.04 -1.73
N THR A 230 -8.94 -1.62 -2.95
CA THR A 230 -10.17 -0.89 -3.27
C THR A 230 -11.22 -1.85 -3.82
N GLY A 231 -12.36 -1.94 -3.14
CA GLY A 231 -13.49 -2.79 -3.53
C GLY A 231 -14.77 -2.02 -3.86
N SER A 232 -14.71 -0.69 -4.07
CA SER A 232 -15.92 0.10 -4.35
C SER A 232 -15.67 1.31 -5.26
N ALA A 233 -16.66 1.65 -6.09
CA ALA A 233 -16.68 2.84 -6.90
C ALA A 233 -16.52 4.14 -6.08
N ARG A 234 -17.14 4.23 -4.89
CA ARG A 234 -17.00 5.38 -4.00
C ARG A 234 -15.53 5.66 -3.62
N THR A 235 -14.78 4.61 -3.28
CA THR A 235 -13.36 4.75 -2.93
C THR A 235 -12.53 5.16 -4.15
N ALA A 236 -12.79 4.55 -5.31
CA ALA A 236 -12.10 4.90 -6.55
C ALA A 236 -12.35 6.36 -6.96
N GLY A 237 -13.61 6.83 -6.88
CA GLY A 237 -13.96 8.22 -7.13
C GLY A 237 -13.22 9.19 -6.20
N PHE A 238 -13.13 8.89 -4.90
CA PHE A 238 -12.32 9.71 -3.99
C PHE A 238 -10.87 9.87 -4.47
N TRP A 239 -10.23 8.78 -4.93
CA TRP A 239 -8.86 8.83 -5.42
C TRP A 239 -8.73 9.54 -6.78
N GLY A 240 -9.76 9.52 -7.61
CA GLY A 240 -9.83 10.32 -8.85
C GLY A 240 -9.62 11.82 -8.61
N ARG A 241 -10.09 12.35 -7.47
CA ARG A 241 -9.88 13.74 -7.05
C ARG A 241 -8.38 14.11 -6.98
N TYR A 242 -7.55 13.21 -6.47
CA TYR A 242 -6.13 13.46 -6.20
C TYR A 242 -5.19 12.88 -7.28
N GLY A 243 -5.68 11.99 -8.13
CA GLY A 243 -4.84 11.22 -9.06
C GLY A 243 -4.06 10.09 -8.38
N GLY A 244 -4.52 9.66 -7.20
CA GLY A 244 -3.99 8.49 -6.54
C GLY A 244 -4.49 7.20 -7.20
N LYS A 245 -3.67 6.16 -7.26
CA LYS A 245 -3.99 4.91 -7.97
C LYS A 245 -4.62 3.89 -7.03
N SER A 246 -5.78 3.35 -7.40
CA SER A 246 -6.42 2.27 -6.64
C SER A 246 -5.71 0.93 -6.85
N ILE A 247 -5.61 0.09 -5.80
CA ILE A 247 -5.22 -1.32 -5.95
C ILE A 247 -6.49 -2.16 -5.91
N VAL A 248 -6.80 -2.85 -7.02
CA VAL A 248 -8.02 -3.66 -7.19
C VAL A 248 -7.64 -5.12 -7.36
N LEU A 249 -7.99 -5.96 -6.39
CA LEU A 249 -7.70 -7.39 -6.45
C LEU A 249 -8.91 -8.14 -7.01
N GLY A 250 -8.76 -8.71 -8.20
CA GLY A 250 -9.82 -9.43 -8.88
C GLY A 250 -10.96 -8.55 -9.35
N GLY A 251 -12.18 -9.01 -9.14
CA GLY A 251 -13.41 -8.31 -9.51
C GLY A 251 -14.00 -8.77 -10.85
N GLY A 252 -15.34 -8.86 -10.90
CA GLY A 252 -16.07 -9.09 -12.14
C GLY A 252 -16.14 -7.82 -13.01
N ALA A 253 -16.54 -7.99 -14.28
CA ALA A 253 -16.59 -6.92 -15.27
C ALA A 253 -17.36 -5.68 -14.79
N ASP A 254 -18.49 -5.87 -14.13
CA ASP A 254 -19.33 -4.75 -13.67
C ASP A 254 -18.63 -3.94 -12.58
N LEU A 255 -17.97 -4.61 -11.63
CA LEU A 255 -17.20 -3.93 -10.58
C LEU A 255 -16.01 -3.15 -11.16
N LEU A 256 -15.26 -3.76 -12.08
CA LEU A 256 -14.11 -3.09 -12.71
C LEU A 256 -14.57 -1.85 -13.48
N LYS A 257 -15.61 -1.96 -14.31
CA LYS A 257 -16.18 -0.82 -15.04
C LYS A 257 -16.66 0.27 -14.10
N ALA A 258 -17.36 -0.09 -13.02
CA ALA A 258 -17.85 0.89 -12.04
C ALA A 258 -16.71 1.63 -11.32
N ILE A 259 -15.61 0.94 -10.99
CA ILE A 259 -14.41 1.55 -10.37
C ILE A 259 -13.74 2.53 -11.33
N TRP A 260 -13.49 2.13 -12.60
CA TRP A 260 -12.86 2.99 -13.61
C TRP A 260 -13.73 4.21 -13.92
N SER A 261 -15.04 4.02 -14.14
CA SER A 261 -15.97 5.11 -14.43
C SER A 261 -16.03 6.13 -13.29
N ALA A 262 -16.18 5.68 -12.05
CA ALA A 262 -16.23 6.58 -10.89
C ALA A 262 -14.93 7.37 -10.68
N TYR A 263 -13.78 6.76 -10.97
CA TYR A 263 -12.50 7.45 -10.96
C TYR A 263 -12.45 8.55 -12.03
N ASP A 264 -12.77 8.21 -13.28
CA ASP A 264 -12.72 9.13 -14.42
C ASP A 264 -13.69 10.30 -14.25
N GLU A 265 -14.91 10.03 -13.81
CA GLU A 265 -15.94 11.04 -13.55
C GLU A 265 -15.48 12.07 -12.50
N THR A 266 -14.88 11.58 -11.41
CA THR A 266 -14.39 12.48 -10.36
C THR A 266 -13.13 13.20 -10.81
N ALA A 267 -12.19 12.53 -11.46
CA ALA A 267 -11.00 13.16 -12.01
C ALA A 267 -11.36 14.35 -12.93
N ALA A 268 -12.35 14.15 -13.83
CA ALA A 268 -12.83 15.20 -14.72
C ALA A 268 -13.47 16.39 -13.96
N GLN A 269 -14.21 16.12 -12.89
CA GLN A 269 -14.78 17.17 -12.02
C GLN A 269 -13.71 18.05 -11.38
N TYR A 270 -12.54 17.50 -11.10
CA TYR A 270 -11.38 18.19 -10.54
C TYR A 270 -10.36 18.64 -11.61
N GLY A 271 -10.76 18.65 -12.89
CA GLY A 271 -9.95 19.15 -14.01
C GLY A 271 -8.73 18.29 -14.35
N ARG A 272 -8.73 17.01 -13.98
CA ARG A 272 -7.63 16.08 -14.25
C ARG A 272 -7.88 15.29 -15.52
N THR A 273 -6.84 15.17 -16.37
CA THR A 273 -6.85 14.26 -17.51
C THR A 273 -6.26 12.92 -17.06
N VAL A 274 -6.99 11.84 -17.29
CA VAL A 274 -6.60 10.48 -16.91
C VAL A 274 -6.02 9.76 -18.12
N VAL A 275 -4.82 9.22 -17.96
CA VAL A 275 -4.24 8.30 -18.96
C VAL A 275 -4.89 6.93 -18.76
N PRO A 276 -5.37 6.25 -19.82
CA PRO A 276 -5.99 4.92 -19.69
C PRO A 276 -5.06 3.93 -18.97
N GLY A 277 -5.58 3.29 -17.90
CA GLY A 277 -4.83 2.39 -17.02
C GLY A 277 -4.23 3.05 -15.77
N GLU A 278 -4.27 4.38 -15.65
CA GLU A 278 -3.84 5.08 -14.43
C GLU A 278 -4.88 5.06 -13.31
N GLN A 279 -6.12 4.66 -13.58
CA GLN A 279 -7.21 4.59 -12.61
C GLN A 279 -6.94 3.61 -11.48
N ALA A 280 -6.39 2.44 -11.82
CA ALA A 280 -6.08 1.41 -10.85
C ALA A 280 -4.96 0.47 -11.31
N CYS A 281 -4.24 -0.07 -10.32
CA CYS A 281 -3.44 -1.29 -10.45
C CYS A 281 -4.38 -2.48 -10.23
N TRP A 282 -4.45 -3.40 -11.21
CA TRP A 282 -5.28 -4.59 -11.09
C TRP A 282 -4.41 -5.81 -10.78
N GLY A 283 -4.94 -6.78 -10.05
CA GLY A 283 -4.17 -7.99 -9.83
C GLY A 283 -4.82 -9.01 -8.92
N GLY A 284 -3.98 -9.84 -8.33
CA GLY A 284 -4.43 -10.91 -7.46
C GLY A 284 -3.29 -11.77 -6.95
N PHE A 285 -3.63 -12.82 -6.24
CA PHE A 285 -2.69 -13.78 -5.72
C PHE A 285 -2.03 -14.57 -6.86
N MET A 286 -0.70 -14.71 -6.83
CA MET A 286 0.08 -15.30 -7.93
C MET A 286 0.85 -16.53 -7.48
N ILE A 287 0.69 -17.62 -8.24
CA ILE A 287 1.58 -18.77 -8.30
C ILE A 287 1.71 -19.16 -9.77
N CYS A 288 2.90 -18.99 -10.34
CA CYS A 288 3.23 -19.41 -11.69
C CYS A 288 4.06 -20.70 -11.64
N ALA A 289 3.60 -21.74 -12.32
CA ALA A 289 4.32 -23.01 -12.43
C ALA A 289 4.24 -23.54 -13.88
N GLU A 290 5.05 -24.54 -14.22
CA GLU A 290 5.10 -25.08 -15.60
C GLU A 290 3.75 -25.62 -16.10
N THR A 291 2.91 -26.12 -15.17
CA THR A 291 1.56 -26.60 -15.48
C THR A 291 0.55 -26.09 -14.46
N ASP A 292 -0.73 -26.07 -14.85
CA ASP A 292 -1.82 -25.69 -13.97
C ASP A 292 -1.94 -26.59 -12.75
N GLU A 293 -1.68 -27.91 -12.91
CA GLU A 293 -1.70 -28.88 -11.83
C GLU A 293 -0.59 -28.59 -10.81
N ALA A 294 0.59 -28.24 -11.28
CA ALA A 294 1.73 -27.90 -10.40
C ALA A 294 1.43 -26.61 -9.60
N ALA A 295 0.85 -25.60 -10.24
CA ALA A 295 0.43 -24.38 -9.56
C ALA A 295 -0.67 -24.65 -8.50
N GLN A 296 -1.66 -25.48 -8.83
CA GLN A 296 -2.71 -25.85 -7.89
C GLN A 296 -2.20 -26.68 -6.71
N ALA A 297 -1.17 -27.51 -6.91
CA ALA A 297 -0.53 -28.26 -5.83
C ALA A 297 0.14 -27.35 -4.80
N GLN A 298 0.77 -26.24 -5.27
CA GLN A 298 1.41 -25.25 -4.42
C GLN A 298 0.39 -24.36 -3.68
N LEU A 299 -0.82 -24.24 -4.19
CA LEU A 299 -1.85 -23.35 -3.63
C LEU A 299 -2.35 -23.77 -2.23
N LYS A 300 -2.28 -25.05 -1.86
CA LYS A 300 -2.88 -25.59 -0.64
C LYS A 300 -2.43 -24.91 0.66
N ASP A 301 -1.14 -24.62 0.80
CA ASP A 301 -0.61 -23.97 2.01
C ASP A 301 -1.00 -22.49 2.04
N ALA A 302 -1.06 -21.84 0.89
CA ALA A 302 -1.55 -20.47 0.79
C ALA A 302 -3.05 -20.39 1.08
N GLU A 303 -3.87 -21.36 0.63
CA GLU A 303 -5.30 -21.46 1.01
C GLU A 303 -5.46 -21.58 2.51
N TRP A 304 -4.66 -22.44 3.17
CA TRP A 304 -4.66 -22.56 4.62
C TRP A 304 -4.39 -21.21 5.31
N PHE A 305 -3.41 -20.44 4.83
CA PHE A 305 -3.10 -19.10 5.35
C PHE A 305 -4.32 -18.19 5.24
N PHE A 306 -4.91 -18.08 4.05
CA PHE A 306 -6.04 -17.18 3.84
C PHE A 306 -7.27 -17.61 4.65
N ASP A 307 -7.58 -18.90 4.72
CA ASP A 307 -8.74 -19.41 5.46
C ASP A 307 -8.62 -19.19 6.97
N ASN A 308 -7.40 -19.26 7.51
CA ASN A 308 -7.17 -19.11 8.95
C ASN A 308 -6.83 -17.67 9.38
N TRP A 309 -6.39 -16.82 8.45
CA TRP A 309 -6.01 -15.46 8.78
C TRP A 309 -6.84 -14.39 8.06
N SER A 310 -6.78 -14.30 6.74
CA SER A 310 -7.38 -13.18 6.00
C SER A 310 -8.91 -13.25 5.92
N VAL A 311 -9.48 -14.44 5.68
CA VAL A 311 -10.93 -14.64 5.57
C VAL A 311 -11.69 -14.26 6.85
N PRO A 312 -11.22 -14.59 8.07
CA PRO A 312 -11.86 -14.13 9.31
C PRO A 312 -11.95 -12.59 9.43
N PHE A 313 -11.02 -11.86 8.80
CA PHE A 313 -11.09 -10.40 8.71
C PHE A 313 -11.88 -9.88 7.50
N GLY A 314 -12.55 -10.78 6.76
CA GLY A 314 -13.34 -10.42 5.57
C GLY A 314 -12.49 -10.08 4.34
N GLN A 315 -11.26 -10.57 4.30
CA GLN A 315 -10.33 -10.40 3.18
C GLN A 315 -10.19 -11.73 2.41
N PRO A 316 -11.14 -12.07 1.51
CA PRO A 316 -11.03 -13.31 0.75
C PRO A 316 -9.85 -13.25 -0.22
N MET A 317 -9.18 -14.38 -0.42
CA MET A 317 -8.10 -14.48 -1.38
C MET A 317 -8.62 -14.31 -2.82
N ALA A 318 -8.06 -13.33 -3.52
CA ALA A 318 -8.27 -13.18 -4.97
C ALA A 318 -7.36 -14.17 -5.74
N ARG A 319 -7.85 -15.35 -6.04
CA ARG A 319 -7.09 -16.48 -6.65
C ARG A 319 -6.91 -16.35 -8.16
N LEU A 320 -6.68 -15.15 -8.69
CA LEU A 320 -6.79 -14.96 -10.13
C LEU A 320 -5.59 -15.49 -10.92
N LEU A 321 -4.39 -15.30 -10.43
CA LEU A 321 -3.16 -15.47 -11.19
C LEU A 321 -2.41 -16.75 -10.76
N VAL A 322 -3.15 -17.86 -10.62
CA VAL A 322 -2.62 -19.19 -10.33
C VAL A 322 -2.76 -20.07 -11.55
N GLY A 323 -1.67 -20.65 -12.04
CA GLY A 323 -1.63 -21.53 -13.21
C GLY A 323 -0.30 -21.52 -13.94
N SER A 324 -0.33 -22.10 -15.13
CA SER A 324 0.76 -22.06 -16.11
C SER A 324 0.91 -20.64 -16.69
N PRO A 325 2.04 -20.30 -17.33
CA PRO A 325 2.21 -19.03 -18.03
C PRO A 325 1.09 -18.70 -19.01
N ASP A 326 0.58 -19.70 -19.74
CA ASP A 326 -0.52 -19.52 -20.69
C ASP A 326 -1.83 -19.18 -19.97
N THR A 327 -2.16 -19.91 -18.91
CA THR A 327 -3.35 -19.67 -18.11
C THR A 327 -3.32 -18.28 -17.46
N ILE A 328 -2.18 -17.86 -16.91
CA ILE A 328 -2.03 -16.55 -16.29
C ILE A 328 -2.14 -15.45 -17.34
N SER A 329 -1.46 -15.58 -18.48
CA SER A 329 -1.53 -14.61 -19.58
C SER A 329 -2.95 -14.41 -20.08
N ALA A 330 -3.70 -15.50 -20.29
CA ALA A 330 -5.10 -15.44 -20.72
C ALA A 330 -6.00 -14.69 -19.72
N LYS A 331 -5.74 -14.85 -18.41
CA LYS A 331 -6.48 -14.11 -17.35
C LYS A 331 -6.18 -12.61 -17.37
N ILE A 332 -4.91 -12.21 -17.56
CA ILE A 332 -4.52 -10.80 -17.67
C ILE A 332 -5.14 -10.20 -18.95
N GLU A 333 -5.05 -10.88 -20.09
CA GLU A 333 -5.68 -10.44 -21.34
C GLU A 333 -7.20 -10.31 -21.23
N ALA A 334 -7.86 -11.21 -20.51
CA ALA A 334 -9.30 -11.12 -20.29
C ALA A 334 -9.66 -9.86 -19.49
N ALA A 335 -8.86 -9.50 -18.47
CA ALA A 335 -9.07 -8.29 -17.69
C ALA A 335 -8.81 -7.01 -18.51
N THR A 336 -7.77 -6.98 -19.35
CA THR A 336 -7.48 -5.82 -20.21
C THR A 336 -8.56 -5.57 -21.28
N LYS A 337 -9.34 -6.59 -21.66
CA LYS A 337 -10.50 -6.44 -22.54
C LYS A 337 -11.72 -5.80 -21.86
N ILE A 338 -11.75 -5.77 -20.52
CA ILE A 338 -12.85 -5.19 -19.74
C ILE A 338 -12.57 -3.69 -19.45
N VAL A 339 -11.37 -3.38 -19.00
CA VAL A 339 -10.89 -2.03 -18.66
C VAL A 339 -9.41 -1.89 -19.04
N PRO A 340 -8.94 -0.66 -19.33
CA PRO A 340 -7.50 -0.47 -19.56
C PRO A 340 -6.70 -0.75 -18.28
N ILE A 341 -5.64 -1.55 -18.41
CA ILE A 341 -4.71 -1.92 -17.32
C ILE A 341 -3.29 -1.69 -17.83
N ASN A 342 -2.51 -0.91 -17.11
CA ASN A 342 -1.09 -0.68 -17.39
C ASN A 342 -0.16 -1.17 -16.27
N GLU A 343 -0.74 -1.67 -15.15
CA GLU A 343 -0.01 -2.12 -13.98
C GLU A 343 -0.76 -3.28 -13.29
N VAL A 344 -0.02 -4.35 -12.99
CA VAL A 344 -0.56 -5.57 -12.36
C VAL A 344 0.12 -5.82 -11.03
N MET A 345 -0.66 -5.93 -9.94
CA MET A 345 -0.19 -6.26 -8.59
C MET A 345 -0.29 -7.77 -8.34
N LEU A 346 0.85 -8.39 -8.06
CA LEU A 346 1.00 -9.83 -7.81
C LEU A 346 1.23 -10.08 -6.32
N LEU A 347 0.25 -10.65 -5.63
CA LEU A 347 0.37 -11.01 -4.23
C LEU A 347 1.13 -12.33 -4.11
N ILE A 348 2.23 -12.32 -3.38
CA ILE A 348 3.16 -13.45 -3.25
C ILE A 348 2.98 -14.14 -1.88
N PRO A 349 2.94 -15.49 -1.82
CA PRO A 349 2.76 -16.24 -0.57
C PRO A 349 4.03 -16.29 0.30
N GLN A 350 4.73 -15.19 0.42
CA GLN A 350 5.98 -15.08 1.17
C GLN A 350 5.77 -15.47 2.65
N GLY A 351 6.70 -16.23 3.19
CA GLY A 351 6.65 -16.80 4.53
C GLY A 351 5.98 -18.17 4.54
N ILE A 352 4.78 -18.32 3.98
CA ILE A 352 4.14 -19.64 3.80
C ILE A 352 4.93 -20.49 2.82
N HIS A 353 5.26 -19.91 1.66
CA HIS A 353 6.22 -20.50 0.73
C HIS A 353 7.64 -19.98 1.02
N GLY A 354 8.62 -20.82 0.80
CA GLY A 354 10.04 -20.46 0.86
C GLY A 354 10.59 -19.96 -0.47
N PRO A 355 11.84 -19.49 -0.46
CA PRO A 355 12.54 -19.06 -1.68
C PRO A 355 12.59 -20.14 -2.76
N ASP A 356 12.67 -21.41 -2.39
CA ASP A 356 12.66 -22.58 -3.28
C ASP A 356 11.37 -22.75 -4.08
N GLN A 357 10.27 -22.17 -3.62
CA GLN A 357 8.99 -22.16 -4.32
C GLN A 357 8.74 -20.79 -4.99
N ILE A 358 9.08 -19.70 -4.32
CA ILE A 358 8.80 -18.35 -4.79
C ILE A 358 9.71 -17.96 -5.96
N ASN A 359 11.02 -18.13 -5.83
CA ASN A 359 11.95 -17.66 -6.86
C ASN A 359 11.71 -18.31 -8.23
N PRO A 360 11.55 -19.64 -8.35
CA PRO A 360 11.19 -20.25 -9.63
C PRO A 360 9.87 -19.74 -10.22
N SER A 361 8.88 -19.44 -9.36
CA SER A 361 7.61 -18.88 -9.82
C SER A 361 7.76 -17.46 -10.37
N LEU A 362 8.58 -16.61 -9.74
CA LEU A 362 8.90 -15.27 -10.21
C LEU A 362 9.70 -15.29 -11.52
N GLU A 363 10.73 -16.12 -11.60
CA GLU A 363 11.57 -16.28 -12.79
C GLU A 363 10.77 -16.77 -13.98
N LEU A 364 9.92 -17.79 -13.79
CA LEU A 364 9.05 -18.32 -14.85
C LEU A 364 8.03 -17.28 -15.33
N PHE A 365 7.43 -16.53 -14.41
CA PHE A 365 6.51 -15.44 -14.76
C PHE A 365 7.23 -14.35 -15.56
N ALA A 366 8.41 -13.93 -15.13
CA ALA A 366 9.19 -12.91 -15.81
C ALA A 366 9.62 -13.36 -17.21
N GLU A 367 10.06 -14.62 -17.36
CA GLU A 367 10.51 -15.17 -18.66
C GLU A 367 9.36 -15.39 -19.64
N LYS A 368 8.20 -15.90 -19.17
CA LYS A 368 7.16 -16.41 -20.08
C LYS A 368 5.89 -15.53 -20.12
N VAL A 369 5.63 -14.73 -19.10
CA VAL A 369 4.41 -13.90 -19.02
C VAL A 369 4.69 -12.45 -19.34
N MET A 370 5.65 -11.80 -18.65
CA MET A 370 5.93 -10.37 -18.84
C MET A 370 6.16 -9.97 -20.31
N PRO A 371 6.93 -10.71 -21.14
CA PRO A 371 7.18 -10.30 -22.51
C PRO A 371 5.94 -10.24 -23.41
N ARG A 372 4.84 -10.89 -23.01
CA ARG A 372 3.57 -10.87 -23.77
C ARG A 372 2.82 -9.55 -23.61
N PHE A 373 3.22 -8.71 -22.65
CA PHE A 373 2.57 -7.44 -22.32
C PHE A 373 3.52 -6.23 -22.40
N SER A 374 4.70 -6.42 -23.00
CA SER A 374 5.72 -5.37 -23.22
C SER A 374 5.37 -4.45 -24.36
#